data_018f19fad1889f2a3163d833e8515a8e
#
_entry.id   018f19fad1889f2a3163d833e8515a8e
#
_cell.length_a   1.000
_cell.length_b   1.000
_cell.length_c   1.000
_cell.angle_alpha   90.00
_cell.angle_beta   90.00
_cell.angle_gamma   90.00
#
_symmetry.space_group_name_H-M   'P 1'
#
loop_
_entity.id
_entity.type
_entity.pdbx_description
1 polymer ?
#
loop_
_entity_poly.entity_id
_entity_poly.type
_entity_poly.pdbx_seq_one_letter_code
_entity_poly.pdbx_strand_id
1 'polypeptide(L)'
;MGKKEENIKNKVFQAYSKFVLEHEKMPKSVYLFCKQIQIEERDFYQHFGSLNQVQDQLFIEFFENAFQLINKEKNYSTQTPKEKLLAFYYTFFEVLLLNRSFVLLILNGSGDKLQKLTVLKGLRSKFKVFVTGLIEEGNSVKQSHFSKHPEVLFSEGAWLQLLFLLKFWMEDDSPQFEKTDMAIEKSLRTVFDLFDATPVDSVIDFGKFLWKETLKMS
;
A
#
# COMPACT_ATOMS: atom_id res chain seq x y z
N MET A 1 -27.38 6.72 -10.82
CA MET A 1 -26.23 6.12 -11.54
C MET A 1 -25.24 5.49 -10.55
N GLY A 2 -24.75 6.15 -9.53
CA GLY A 2 -23.70 5.64 -8.64
C GLY A 2 -23.91 4.27 -7.97
N LYS A 3 -25.12 3.96 -7.45
CA LYS A 3 -25.35 2.64 -6.78
C LYS A 3 -25.25 1.42 -7.72
N LYS A 4 -25.60 1.55 -9.00
CA LYS A 4 -25.48 0.44 -9.97
C LYS A 4 -24.03 0.23 -10.40
N GLU A 5 -23.27 1.30 -10.55
CA GLU A 5 -21.84 1.28 -10.89
C GLU A 5 -21.00 0.67 -9.75
N GLU A 6 -21.26 1.10 -8.51
CA GLU A 6 -20.64 0.52 -7.31
C GLU A 6 -20.94 -0.98 -7.16
N ASN A 7 -22.15 -1.41 -7.52
CA ASN A 7 -22.53 -2.82 -7.49
C ASN A 7 -21.75 -3.67 -8.51
N ILE A 8 -21.49 -3.15 -9.74
CA ILE A 8 -20.70 -3.85 -10.76
C ILE A 8 -19.25 -3.97 -10.33
N LYS A 9 -18.63 -2.88 -9.85
CA LYS A 9 -17.25 -2.89 -9.36
C LYS A 9 -17.06 -3.92 -8.25
N ASN A 10 -17.93 -3.91 -7.25
CA ASN A 10 -17.91 -4.86 -6.13
C ASN A 10 -18.12 -6.31 -6.59
N LYS A 11 -19.04 -6.54 -7.55
CA LYS A 11 -19.28 -7.87 -8.15
C LYS A 11 -18.03 -8.39 -8.86
N VAL A 12 -17.34 -7.53 -9.63
CA VAL A 12 -16.09 -7.87 -10.30
C VAL A 12 -15.01 -8.23 -9.28
N PHE A 13 -14.82 -7.43 -8.23
CA PHE A 13 -13.81 -7.68 -7.20
C PHE A 13 -14.03 -9.01 -6.47
N GLN A 14 -15.26 -9.26 -6.01
CA GLN A 14 -15.60 -10.50 -5.30
C GLN A 14 -15.41 -11.73 -6.21
N ALA A 15 -15.90 -11.65 -7.43
CA ALA A 15 -15.80 -12.75 -8.37
C ALA A 15 -14.35 -12.99 -8.82
N TYR A 16 -13.57 -11.93 -9.01
CA TYR A 16 -12.16 -12.03 -9.37
C TYR A 16 -11.34 -12.67 -8.26
N SER A 17 -11.49 -12.19 -7.02
CA SER A 17 -10.80 -12.77 -5.86
C SER A 17 -11.17 -14.23 -5.67
N LYS A 18 -12.45 -14.57 -5.76
CA LYS A 18 -12.93 -15.96 -5.70
C LYS A 18 -12.31 -16.82 -6.79
N PHE A 19 -12.32 -16.36 -8.05
CA PHE A 19 -11.73 -17.09 -9.17
C PHE A 19 -10.23 -17.38 -8.95
N VAL A 20 -9.48 -16.37 -8.51
CA VAL A 20 -8.04 -16.51 -8.24
C VAL A 20 -7.80 -17.52 -7.11
N LEU A 21 -8.58 -17.46 -6.04
CA LEU A 21 -8.48 -18.40 -4.92
C LEU A 21 -8.81 -19.84 -5.31
N GLU A 22 -9.80 -20.05 -6.17
CA GLU A 22 -10.23 -21.40 -6.61
C GLU A 22 -9.33 -22.01 -7.67
N HIS A 23 -8.66 -21.19 -8.50
CA HIS A 23 -7.91 -21.69 -9.67
C HIS A 23 -6.41 -21.38 -9.60
N GLU A 24 -5.94 -20.63 -8.61
CA GLU A 24 -4.54 -20.18 -8.42
C GLU A 24 -3.94 -19.48 -9.66
N LYS A 25 -4.79 -18.89 -10.48
CA LYS A 25 -4.44 -18.18 -11.72
C LYS A 25 -5.47 -17.14 -12.08
N MET A 26 -5.07 -16.20 -12.93
CA MET A 26 -6.00 -15.22 -13.50
C MET A 26 -6.98 -15.87 -14.49
N PRO A 27 -8.19 -15.28 -14.67
CA PRO A 27 -9.07 -15.65 -15.76
C PRO A 27 -8.37 -15.50 -17.13
N LYS A 28 -8.66 -16.40 -18.07
CA LYS A 28 -7.98 -16.43 -19.39
C LYS A 28 -8.26 -15.21 -20.25
N SER A 29 -9.45 -14.61 -20.12
CA SER A 29 -9.85 -13.40 -20.85
C SER A 29 -10.98 -12.67 -20.14
N VAL A 30 -11.11 -11.37 -20.42
CA VAL A 30 -12.23 -10.55 -19.92
C VAL A 30 -13.55 -11.14 -20.37
N TYR A 31 -13.67 -11.58 -21.65
CA TYR A 31 -14.88 -12.19 -22.18
C TYR A 31 -15.36 -13.40 -21.35
N LEU A 32 -14.48 -14.37 -21.10
CA LEU A 32 -14.84 -15.57 -20.35
C LEU A 32 -15.18 -15.25 -18.89
N PHE A 33 -14.46 -14.30 -18.30
CA PHE A 33 -14.74 -13.84 -16.96
C PHE A 33 -16.10 -13.15 -16.86
N CYS A 34 -16.41 -12.19 -17.75
CA CYS A 34 -17.68 -11.50 -17.78
C CYS A 34 -18.86 -12.46 -18.00
N LYS A 35 -18.69 -13.44 -18.92
CA LYS A 35 -19.68 -14.49 -19.17
C LYS A 35 -19.96 -15.31 -17.90
N GLN A 36 -18.91 -15.69 -17.17
CA GLN A 36 -19.04 -16.47 -15.92
C GLN A 36 -19.79 -15.69 -14.83
N ILE A 37 -19.54 -14.41 -14.71
CA ILE A 37 -20.16 -13.56 -13.67
C ILE A 37 -21.44 -12.86 -14.15
N GLN A 38 -21.89 -13.15 -15.35
CA GLN A 38 -23.13 -12.62 -15.93
C GLN A 38 -23.17 -11.07 -15.93
N ILE A 39 -22.13 -10.46 -16.52
CA ILE A 39 -22.11 -9.04 -16.87
C ILE A 39 -21.68 -8.88 -18.34
N GLU A 40 -22.04 -7.76 -18.95
CA GLU A 40 -21.56 -7.40 -20.27
C GLU A 40 -20.10 -6.91 -20.22
N GLU A 41 -19.28 -7.25 -21.24
CA GLU A 41 -17.91 -6.72 -21.32
C GLU A 41 -17.89 -5.18 -21.34
N ARG A 42 -18.91 -4.54 -21.90
CA ARG A 42 -19.06 -3.09 -21.88
C ARG A 42 -19.10 -2.55 -20.46
N ASP A 43 -19.83 -3.21 -19.54
CA ASP A 43 -19.94 -2.79 -18.15
C ASP A 43 -18.62 -3.00 -17.40
N PHE A 44 -17.90 -4.08 -17.73
CA PHE A 44 -16.53 -4.28 -17.20
C PHE A 44 -15.60 -3.15 -17.64
N TYR A 45 -15.56 -2.83 -18.94
CA TYR A 45 -14.66 -1.81 -19.49
C TYR A 45 -15.02 -0.37 -19.10
N GLN A 46 -16.18 -0.13 -18.50
CA GLN A 46 -16.49 1.15 -17.85
C GLN A 46 -15.67 1.37 -16.56
N HIS A 47 -15.22 0.29 -15.92
CA HIS A 47 -14.53 0.33 -14.62
C HIS A 47 -13.07 -0.11 -14.69
N PHE A 48 -12.74 -1.05 -15.57
CA PHE A 48 -11.45 -1.68 -15.66
C PHE A 48 -11.01 -1.85 -17.11
N GLY A 49 -9.78 -1.41 -17.45
CA GLY A 49 -9.23 -1.61 -18.78
C GLY A 49 -8.67 -3.02 -19.01
N SER A 50 -8.44 -3.80 -17.94
CA SER A 50 -7.90 -5.16 -18.01
C SER A 50 -8.08 -5.92 -16.69
N LEU A 51 -7.88 -7.24 -16.71
CA LEU A 51 -7.85 -8.07 -15.51
C LEU A 51 -6.66 -7.71 -14.57
N ASN A 52 -5.52 -7.28 -15.12
CA ASN A 52 -4.40 -6.79 -14.30
C ASN A 52 -4.78 -5.52 -13.53
N GLN A 53 -5.58 -4.64 -14.15
CA GLN A 53 -6.05 -3.44 -13.47
C GLN A 53 -7.03 -3.78 -12.34
N VAL A 54 -7.79 -4.88 -12.42
CA VAL A 54 -8.61 -5.35 -11.29
C VAL A 54 -7.74 -5.67 -10.08
N GLN A 55 -6.58 -6.29 -10.29
CA GLN A 55 -5.63 -6.57 -9.19
C GLN A 55 -5.11 -5.29 -8.54
N ASP A 56 -4.61 -4.34 -9.36
CA ASP A 56 -4.11 -3.05 -8.85
C ASP A 56 -5.20 -2.29 -8.07
N GLN A 57 -6.42 -2.26 -8.61
CA GLN A 57 -7.57 -1.63 -7.95
C GLN A 57 -7.97 -2.32 -6.64
N LEU A 58 -7.81 -3.64 -6.50
CA LEU A 58 -8.06 -4.35 -5.24
C LEU A 58 -7.10 -3.90 -4.14
N PHE A 59 -5.82 -3.70 -4.44
CA PHE A 59 -4.88 -3.15 -3.46
C PHE A 59 -5.17 -1.69 -3.09
N ILE A 60 -5.70 -0.91 -4.03
CA ILE A 60 -6.21 0.43 -3.74
C ILE A 60 -7.42 0.35 -2.79
N GLU A 61 -8.35 -0.59 -3.02
CA GLU A 61 -9.51 -0.78 -2.12
C GLU A 61 -9.09 -1.21 -0.70
N PHE A 62 -8.07 -2.05 -0.56
CA PHE A 62 -7.54 -2.38 0.77
C PHE A 62 -7.00 -1.13 1.49
N PHE A 63 -6.29 -0.27 0.76
CA PHE A 63 -5.84 1.02 1.30
C PHE A 63 -7.02 1.91 1.70
N GLU A 64 -8.00 2.11 0.82
CA GLU A 64 -9.15 2.98 1.05
C GLU A 64 -9.99 2.47 2.22
N ASN A 65 -10.18 1.16 2.34
CA ASN A 65 -10.87 0.56 3.48
C ASN A 65 -10.15 0.87 4.80
N ALA A 66 -8.84 0.64 4.86
CA ALA A 66 -8.04 0.95 6.05
C ALA A 66 -8.12 2.46 6.38
N PHE A 67 -7.95 3.31 5.38
CA PHE A 67 -8.01 4.76 5.53
C PHE A 67 -9.38 5.25 6.01
N GLN A 68 -10.47 4.68 5.50
CA GLN A 68 -11.82 5.00 5.96
C GLN A 68 -12.07 4.55 7.40
N LEU A 69 -11.52 3.40 7.80
CA LEU A 69 -11.68 2.88 9.17
C LEU A 69 -10.99 3.78 10.18
N ILE A 70 -9.72 4.15 9.96
CA ILE A 70 -9.00 5.04 10.87
C ILE A 70 -9.63 6.44 10.96
N ASN A 71 -10.16 6.97 9.85
CA ASN A 71 -10.83 8.27 9.85
C ASN A 71 -12.18 8.30 10.60
N LYS A 72 -12.76 7.14 10.91
CA LYS A 72 -13.97 7.05 11.75
C LYS A 72 -13.66 7.08 13.24
N GLU A 73 -12.42 6.91 13.64
CA GLU A 73 -12.02 6.99 15.04
C GLU A 73 -12.15 8.42 15.57
N LYS A 74 -12.82 8.57 16.71
CA LYS A 74 -13.15 9.89 17.29
C LYS A 74 -11.92 10.78 17.51
N ASN A 75 -10.78 10.18 17.84
CA ASN A 75 -9.55 10.90 18.20
C ASN A 75 -8.54 10.99 17.05
N TYR A 76 -8.85 10.47 15.86
CA TYR A 76 -7.89 10.42 14.76
C TYR A 76 -7.37 11.82 14.36
N SER A 77 -8.24 12.84 14.34
CA SER A 77 -7.86 14.20 13.97
C SER A 77 -6.89 14.88 14.95
N THR A 78 -6.83 14.42 16.20
CA THR A 78 -5.95 14.95 17.24
C THR A 78 -4.67 14.18 17.44
N GLN A 79 -4.52 13.03 16.76
CA GLN A 79 -3.31 12.21 16.81
C GLN A 79 -2.14 12.90 16.10
N THR A 80 -0.93 12.61 16.57
CA THR A 80 0.31 13.03 15.91
C THR A 80 0.49 12.27 14.57
N PRO A 81 1.28 12.78 13.62
CA PRO A 81 1.59 12.08 12.37
C PRO A 81 2.13 10.65 12.58
N LYS A 82 2.93 10.44 13.64
CA LYS A 82 3.44 9.12 14.02
C LYS A 82 2.32 8.17 14.43
N GLU A 83 1.40 8.63 15.29
CA GLU A 83 0.25 7.84 15.74
C GLU A 83 -0.70 7.53 14.59
N LYS A 84 -0.96 8.48 13.68
CA LYS A 84 -1.77 8.28 12.47
C LYS A 84 -1.16 7.22 11.55
N LEU A 85 0.16 7.24 11.35
CA LEU A 85 0.84 6.25 10.53
C LEU A 85 0.84 4.87 11.20
N LEU A 86 1.01 4.80 12.52
CA LEU A 86 0.90 3.56 13.30
C LEU A 86 -0.51 2.96 13.18
N ALA A 87 -1.55 3.76 13.41
CA ALA A 87 -2.94 3.35 13.27
C ALA A 87 -3.24 2.84 11.85
N PHE A 88 -2.69 3.52 10.83
CA PHE A 88 -2.81 3.07 9.45
C PHE A 88 -2.17 1.69 9.24
N TYR A 89 -0.94 1.45 9.70
CA TYR A 89 -0.28 0.16 9.51
C TYR A 89 -1.08 -0.97 10.16
N TYR A 90 -1.47 -0.84 11.42
CA TYR A 90 -2.28 -1.86 12.09
C TYR A 90 -3.58 -2.14 11.32
N THR A 91 -4.35 -1.11 11.01
CA THR A 91 -5.62 -1.27 10.31
C THR A 91 -5.43 -1.84 8.90
N PHE A 92 -4.38 -1.43 8.19
CA PHE A 92 -4.08 -1.95 6.86
C PHE A 92 -3.71 -3.43 6.87
N PHE A 93 -2.87 -3.88 7.81
CA PHE A 93 -2.52 -5.29 7.93
C PHE A 93 -3.70 -6.14 8.42
N GLU A 94 -4.61 -5.62 9.24
CA GLU A 94 -5.88 -6.27 9.55
C GLU A 94 -6.77 -6.43 8.30
N VAL A 95 -6.90 -5.41 7.48
CA VAL A 95 -7.63 -5.50 6.19
C VAL A 95 -6.99 -6.54 5.27
N LEU A 96 -5.65 -6.58 5.19
CA LEU A 96 -4.94 -7.59 4.41
C LEU A 96 -5.13 -8.99 4.98
N LEU A 97 -5.20 -9.14 6.30
CA LEU A 97 -5.43 -10.42 6.98
C LEU A 97 -6.77 -11.05 6.59
N LEU A 98 -7.81 -10.25 6.49
CA LEU A 98 -9.12 -10.71 6.00
C LEU A 98 -9.07 -11.25 4.55
N ASN A 99 -8.01 -10.92 3.80
CA ASN A 99 -7.80 -11.30 2.40
C ASN A 99 -6.46 -12.04 2.20
N ARG A 100 -5.87 -12.61 3.27
CA ARG A 100 -4.49 -13.12 3.29
C ARG A 100 -4.21 -14.10 2.15
N SER A 101 -5.04 -15.11 1.96
CA SER A 101 -4.82 -16.12 0.92
C SER A 101 -4.76 -15.50 -0.48
N PHE A 102 -5.63 -14.53 -0.78
CA PHE A 102 -5.60 -13.79 -2.04
C PHE A 102 -4.31 -12.97 -2.19
N VAL A 103 -3.94 -12.21 -1.17
CA VAL A 103 -2.72 -11.38 -1.17
C VAL A 103 -1.48 -12.24 -1.39
N LEU A 104 -1.37 -13.38 -0.69
CA LEU A 104 -0.26 -14.32 -0.83
C LEU A 104 -0.19 -14.92 -2.24
N LEU A 105 -1.32 -15.33 -2.82
CA LEU A 105 -1.36 -15.85 -4.19
C LEU A 105 -0.89 -14.81 -5.22
N ILE A 106 -1.31 -13.56 -5.08
CA ILE A 106 -0.92 -12.49 -6.00
C ILE A 106 0.56 -12.14 -5.84
N LEU A 107 1.04 -11.96 -4.61
CA LEU A 107 2.39 -11.48 -4.35
C LEU A 107 3.47 -12.59 -4.38
N ASN A 108 3.11 -13.85 -4.08
CA ASN A 108 4.03 -15.00 -4.19
C ASN A 108 3.94 -15.74 -5.53
N GLY A 109 2.91 -15.48 -6.36
CA GLY A 109 2.68 -16.14 -7.62
C GLY A 109 3.91 -16.17 -8.55
N SER A 110 3.91 -17.05 -9.54
CA SER A 110 4.99 -17.28 -10.51
C SER A 110 5.16 -16.12 -11.50
N GLY A 111 5.65 -14.97 -11.05
CA GLY A 111 5.95 -13.82 -11.89
C GLY A 111 7.30 -13.20 -11.55
N ASP A 112 7.87 -12.43 -12.50
CA ASP A 112 9.06 -11.63 -12.23
C ASP A 112 8.80 -10.64 -11.08
N LYS A 113 9.82 -10.37 -10.25
CA LYS A 113 9.74 -9.41 -9.13
C LYS A 113 9.23 -8.03 -9.58
N LEU A 114 9.59 -7.61 -10.79
CA LEU A 114 9.12 -6.35 -11.38
C LEU A 114 7.61 -6.37 -11.64
N GLN A 115 7.08 -7.49 -12.14
CA GLN A 115 5.64 -7.63 -12.40
C GLN A 115 4.83 -7.60 -11.09
N LYS A 116 5.36 -8.17 -10.00
CA LYS A 116 4.74 -8.11 -8.67
C LYS A 116 4.67 -6.70 -8.11
N LEU A 117 5.69 -5.88 -8.35
CA LEU A 117 5.70 -4.47 -7.94
C LEU A 117 4.70 -3.63 -8.77
N THR A 118 4.41 -4.00 -10.02
CA THR A 118 3.42 -3.29 -10.84
C THR A 118 2.01 -3.39 -10.28
N VAL A 119 1.66 -4.50 -9.63
CA VAL A 119 0.36 -4.70 -8.97
C VAL A 119 0.18 -3.74 -7.77
N LEU A 120 1.26 -3.29 -7.17
CA LEU A 120 1.24 -2.36 -6.03
C LEU A 120 1.36 -0.88 -6.45
N LYS A 121 1.34 -0.57 -7.76
CA LYS A 121 1.55 0.80 -8.27
C LYS A 121 0.48 1.77 -7.76
N GLY A 122 -0.77 1.36 -7.78
CA GLY A 122 -1.89 2.16 -7.29
C GLY A 122 -1.82 2.35 -5.78
N LEU A 123 -1.56 1.27 -5.03
CA LEU A 123 -1.31 1.32 -3.59
C LEU A 123 -0.17 2.30 -3.25
N ARG A 124 0.98 2.21 -3.97
CA ARG A 124 2.12 3.11 -3.76
C ARG A 124 1.71 4.58 -3.92
N SER A 125 0.96 4.89 -4.97
CA SER A 125 0.51 6.26 -5.22
C SER A 125 -0.36 6.79 -4.06
N LYS A 126 -1.35 6.01 -3.63
CA LYS A 126 -2.25 6.38 -2.53
C LYS A 126 -1.51 6.52 -1.20
N PHE A 127 -0.68 5.55 -0.87
CA PHE A 127 0.10 5.56 0.36
C PHE A 127 1.07 6.75 0.42
N LYS A 128 1.75 7.07 -0.68
CA LYS A 128 2.65 8.23 -0.73
C LYS A 128 1.91 9.55 -0.53
N VAL A 129 0.74 9.72 -1.14
CA VAL A 129 -0.10 10.91 -0.92
C VAL A 129 -0.48 11.03 0.55
N PHE A 130 -0.93 9.95 1.17
CA PHE A 130 -1.26 9.92 2.60
C PHE A 130 -0.06 10.30 3.47
N VAL A 131 1.11 9.68 3.27
CA VAL A 131 2.31 9.97 4.06
C VAL A 131 2.81 11.39 3.82
N THR A 132 2.76 11.90 2.59
CA THR A 132 3.11 13.31 2.30
C THR A 132 2.26 14.27 3.13
N GLY A 133 0.94 14.04 3.23
CA GLY A 133 0.07 14.84 4.09
C GLY A 133 0.47 14.80 5.57
N LEU A 134 0.89 13.62 6.07
CA LEU A 134 1.38 13.51 7.46
C LEU A 134 2.71 14.26 7.68
N ILE A 135 3.60 14.25 6.68
CA ILE A 135 4.87 15.00 6.74
C ILE A 135 4.60 16.51 6.72
N GLU A 136 3.71 16.98 5.86
CA GLU A 136 3.27 18.37 5.80
C GLU A 136 2.66 18.84 7.14
N GLU A 137 1.79 18.02 7.73
CA GLU A 137 1.23 18.27 9.06
C GLU A 137 2.33 18.37 10.11
N GLY A 138 3.27 17.43 10.15
CA GLY A 138 4.42 17.46 11.06
C GLY A 138 5.36 18.66 10.82
N ASN A 139 5.55 19.06 9.57
CA ASN A 139 6.35 20.22 9.20
C ASN A 139 5.68 21.56 9.58
N SER A 140 4.37 21.61 9.61
CA SER A 140 3.61 22.84 9.92
C SER A 140 3.85 23.36 11.35
N VAL A 141 4.15 22.45 12.28
CA VAL A 141 4.42 22.79 13.69
C VAL A 141 5.91 23.11 13.95
N LYS A 142 6.80 22.88 12.98
CA LYS A 142 8.24 23.15 13.11
C LYS A 142 8.55 24.60 12.74
N GLN A 143 9.19 25.33 13.66
CA GLN A 143 9.46 26.75 13.49
C GLN A 143 10.66 27.05 12.55
N SER A 144 11.59 26.11 12.37
CA SER A 144 12.79 26.31 11.55
C SER A 144 12.72 25.54 10.25
N HIS A 145 13.11 26.16 9.14
CA HIS A 145 13.21 25.52 7.82
C HIS A 145 14.21 24.34 7.84
N PHE A 146 15.27 24.41 8.64
CA PHE A 146 16.28 23.36 8.78
C PHE A 146 15.79 22.11 9.53
N SER A 147 14.69 22.23 10.27
CA SER A 147 14.07 21.08 10.98
C SER A 147 12.93 20.42 10.18
N LYS A 148 12.59 20.96 8.99
CA LYS A 148 11.55 20.40 8.15
C LYS A 148 12.06 19.20 7.36
N HIS A 149 11.20 18.19 7.25
CA HIS A 149 11.52 16.97 6.51
C HIS A 149 11.21 17.10 5.01
N PRO A 150 12.12 16.72 4.10
CA PRO A 150 11.84 16.66 2.68
C PRO A 150 10.79 15.60 2.35
N GLU A 151 9.63 16.03 1.89
CA GLU A 151 8.43 15.19 1.66
C GLU A 151 8.71 14.01 0.73
N VAL A 152 9.43 14.27 -0.37
CA VAL A 152 9.73 13.23 -1.37
C VAL A 152 10.59 12.11 -0.77
N LEU A 153 11.67 12.47 -0.05
CA LEU A 153 12.59 11.50 0.54
C LEU A 153 11.88 10.65 1.60
N PHE A 154 11.10 11.29 2.47
CA PHE A 154 10.42 10.62 3.57
C PHE A 154 9.25 9.75 3.11
N SER A 155 8.50 10.21 2.09
CA SER A 155 7.42 9.40 1.52
C SER A 155 7.95 8.18 0.76
N GLU A 156 9.12 8.26 0.11
CA GLU A 156 9.78 7.08 -0.47
C GLU A 156 10.32 6.14 0.62
N GLY A 157 10.90 6.67 1.69
CA GLY A 157 11.34 5.87 2.83
C GLY A 157 10.19 5.11 3.50
N ALA A 158 9.06 5.77 3.69
CA ALA A 158 7.85 5.13 4.22
C ALA A 158 7.28 4.06 3.26
N TRP A 159 7.36 4.27 1.94
CA TRP A 159 7.00 3.24 0.97
C TRP A 159 7.91 2.00 1.09
N LEU A 160 9.21 2.19 1.21
CA LEU A 160 10.15 1.08 1.43
C LEU A 160 9.88 0.35 2.76
N GLN A 161 9.52 1.10 3.81
CA GLN A 161 9.10 0.52 5.08
C GLN A 161 7.82 -0.33 4.91
N LEU A 162 6.81 0.16 4.18
CA LEU A 162 5.61 -0.62 3.90
C LEU A 162 5.93 -1.91 3.14
N LEU A 163 6.80 -1.86 2.13
CA LEU A 163 7.23 -3.07 1.40
C LEU A 163 7.97 -4.06 2.30
N PHE A 164 8.82 -3.57 3.19
CA PHE A 164 9.49 -4.40 4.20
C PHE A 164 8.47 -5.08 5.11
N LEU A 165 7.52 -4.32 5.66
CA LEU A 165 6.47 -4.84 6.53
C LEU A 165 5.57 -5.83 5.79
N LEU A 166 5.22 -5.55 4.54
CA LEU A 166 4.42 -6.45 3.72
C LEU A 166 5.14 -7.79 3.49
N LYS A 167 6.43 -7.73 3.16
CA LYS A 167 7.24 -8.95 3.03
C LYS A 167 7.31 -9.72 4.34
N PHE A 168 7.58 -9.02 5.46
CA PHE A 168 7.64 -9.62 6.79
C PHE A 168 6.33 -10.30 7.16
N TRP A 169 5.19 -9.62 6.97
CA TRP A 169 3.86 -10.17 7.22
C TRP A 169 3.53 -11.39 6.36
N MET A 170 3.99 -11.41 5.10
CA MET A 170 3.77 -12.56 4.22
C MET A 170 4.49 -13.82 4.73
N GLU A 171 5.64 -13.66 5.37
CA GLU A 171 6.49 -14.73 5.92
C GLU A 171 6.19 -15.03 7.40
N ASP A 172 5.35 -14.23 8.07
CA ASP A 172 5.02 -14.38 9.47
C ASP A 172 4.08 -15.59 9.70
N ASP A 173 4.55 -16.54 10.50
CA ASP A 173 3.86 -17.75 10.93
C ASP A 173 3.46 -17.74 12.41
N SER A 174 3.68 -16.62 13.10
CA SER A 174 3.34 -16.48 14.51
C SER A 174 1.81 -16.43 14.73
N PRO A 175 1.31 -16.95 15.87
CA PRO A 175 -0.10 -16.81 16.21
C PRO A 175 -0.53 -15.34 16.19
N GLN A 176 -1.67 -15.05 15.58
CA GLN A 176 -2.23 -13.70 15.46
C GLN A 176 -1.28 -12.66 14.81
N PHE A 177 -0.18 -13.10 14.18
CA PHE A 177 0.82 -12.25 13.53
C PHE A 177 1.51 -11.25 14.48
N GLU A 178 1.72 -11.67 15.76
CA GLU A 178 2.35 -10.83 16.78
C GLU A 178 3.74 -10.33 16.40
N LYS A 179 4.50 -11.11 15.60
CA LYS A 179 5.81 -10.66 15.11
C LYS A 179 5.68 -9.51 14.13
N THR A 180 4.62 -9.48 13.31
CA THR A 180 4.32 -8.37 12.40
C THR A 180 4.00 -7.11 13.18
N ASP A 181 3.19 -7.20 14.24
CA ASP A 181 2.88 -6.06 15.11
C ASP A 181 4.15 -5.49 15.74
N MET A 182 5.03 -6.36 16.27
CA MET A 182 6.33 -5.94 16.78
C MET A 182 7.20 -5.29 15.70
N ALA A 183 7.16 -5.80 14.46
CA ALA A 183 7.92 -5.23 13.35
C ALA A 183 7.39 -3.83 12.97
N ILE A 184 6.07 -3.63 12.98
CA ILE A 184 5.44 -2.32 12.77
C ILE A 184 5.94 -1.32 13.80
N GLU A 185 5.81 -1.63 15.10
CA GLU A 185 6.22 -0.72 16.18
C GLU A 185 7.72 -0.39 16.12
N LYS A 186 8.57 -1.42 16.02
CA LYS A 186 10.03 -1.24 16.02
C LYS A 186 10.50 -0.48 14.79
N SER A 187 9.99 -0.83 13.60
CA SER A 187 10.41 -0.15 12.36
C SER A 187 9.95 1.30 12.34
N LEU A 188 8.72 1.57 12.79
CA LEU A 188 8.19 2.93 12.87
C LEU A 188 9.01 3.78 13.85
N ARG A 189 9.28 3.26 15.05
CA ARG A 189 10.13 3.92 16.04
C ARG A 189 11.50 4.23 15.45
N THR A 190 12.16 3.24 14.86
CA THR A 190 13.49 3.40 14.27
C THR A 190 13.50 4.46 13.16
N VAL A 191 12.49 4.45 12.28
CA VAL A 191 12.37 5.44 11.20
C VAL A 191 12.22 6.85 11.78
N PHE A 192 11.33 7.06 12.76
CA PHE A 192 11.15 8.37 13.36
C PHE A 192 12.39 8.82 14.16
N ASP A 193 13.01 7.94 14.95
CA ASP A 193 14.21 8.25 15.71
C ASP A 193 15.40 8.61 14.77
N LEU A 194 15.52 7.91 13.63
CA LEU A 194 16.53 8.21 12.61
C LEU A 194 16.30 9.60 12.00
N PHE A 195 15.07 9.93 11.69
CA PHE A 195 14.72 11.19 11.05
C PHE A 195 14.79 12.39 11.99
N ASP A 196 14.52 12.19 13.28
CA ASP A 196 14.67 13.25 14.28
C ASP A 196 16.15 13.47 14.68
N ALA A 197 16.99 12.44 14.61
CA ALA A 197 18.39 12.50 15.03
C ALA A 197 19.37 12.84 13.89
N THR A 198 19.00 12.61 12.64
CA THR A 198 19.91 12.77 11.51
C THR A 198 19.71 14.13 10.84
N PRO A 199 20.78 14.95 10.69
CA PRO A 199 20.72 16.15 9.86
C PRO A 199 20.28 15.79 8.45
N VAL A 200 19.19 16.39 8.00
CA VAL A 200 18.57 16.12 6.67
C VAL A 200 19.61 16.26 5.55
N ASP A 201 20.52 17.21 5.65
CA ASP A 201 21.60 17.44 4.69
C ASP A 201 22.49 16.22 4.52
N SER A 202 22.84 15.52 5.60
CA SER A 202 23.67 14.31 5.55
C SER A 202 22.97 13.15 4.81
N VAL A 203 21.65 13.00 4.98
CA VAL A 203 20.88 11.97 4.26
C VAL A 203 20.76 12.30 2.78
N ILE A 204 20.54 13.58 2.45
CA ILE A 204 20.50 14.06 1.07
C ILE A 204 21.85 13.90 0.38
N ASP A 205 22.93 14.26 1.05
CA ASP A 205 24.29 14.15 0.50
C ASP A 205 24.68 12.68 0.28
N PHE A 206 24.33 11.80 1.21
CA PHE A 206 24.53 10.36 1.03
C PHE A 206 23.68 9.80 -0.12
N GLY A 207 22.44 10.21 -0.25
CA GLY A 207 21.58 9.85 -1.39
C GLY A 207 22.13 10.33 -2.73
N LYS A 208 22.62 11.58 -2.82
CA LYS A 208 23.30 12.12 -4.00
C LYS A 208 24.58 11.36 -4.33
N PHE A 209 25.36 11.01 -3.32
CA PHE A 209 26.58 10.20 -3.48
C PHE A 209 26.25 8.84 -4.09
N LEU A 210 25.30 8.11 -3.51
CA LEU A 210 24.88 6.80 -4.03
C LEU A 210 24.38 6.90 -5.47
N TRP A 211 23.55 7.90 -5.79
CA TRP A 211 23.05 8.14 -7.13
C TRP A 211 24.19 8.36 -8.13
N LYS A 212 25.15 9.21 -7.78
CA LYS A 212 26.29 9.55 -8.63
C LYS A 212 27.21 8.34 -8.88
N GLU A 213 27.42 7.50 -7.86
CA GLU A 213 28.26 6.31 -8.01
C GLU A 213 27.54 5.20 -8.79
N THR A 214 26.22 5.04 -8.61
CA THR A 214 25.42 4.07 -9.39
C THR A 214 25.41 4.41 -10.89
N LEU A 215 25.33 5.71 -11.24
CA LEU A 215 25.38 6.16 -12.63
C LEU A 215 26.77 6.01 -13.26
N LYS A 216 27.85 5.97 -12.47
CA LYS A 216 29.21 5.74 -12.98
C LYS A 216 29.52 4.26 -13.23
N MET A 217 28.72 3.36 -12.64
CA MET A 217 28.87 1.91 -12.78
C MET A 217 28.02 1.33 -13.91
N SER A 218 27.20 2.16 -14.59
CA SER A 218 26.42 1.83 -15.79
C SER A 218 27.10 2.37 -17.03
#